data_dd06523bcf2878bc595b98f05c1df7bd
#
_entry.id   dd06523bcf2878bc595b98f05c1df7bd
#
_cell.length_a   1.000
_cell.length_b   1.000
_cell.length_c   1.000
_cell.angle_alpha   90.00
_cell.angle_beta   90.00
_cell.angle_gamma   90.00
#
_symmetry.space_group_name_H-M   'P 1'
#
loop_
_entity.id
_entity.type
_entity.pdbx_description
1 polymer ?
#
loop_
_entity_poly.entity_id
_entity_poly.type
_entity_poly.pdbx_seq_one_letter_code
_entity_poly.pdbx_strand_id
1 'polypeptide(L)'
;MTIRLISDTGPAHDKAIVFACDGNYMPFAWLAAFLISALSPGRDFDICLASMDMPEIPAGLEPIGARPCRVETGGVFAALCRDARRTETAYLRYALPRAFAGQYRRLLYLDADTFPQAGDFSALLDIDLRGHALGAVRDNSQWRTPGRLPRSSKRLGLPRAPYFNSGVLLIDTAAYEEQKVLDRCLELGASHPPEQIGLDQDLINATLRGDWAELSPLWNWQYTWATRLLEGMVGANVVHFIGHKKPWKHDGGELPPRFRRAYRAFLATHFPDFPAIGSDGTPPHANPGFLYKLYLKHLLSTRPMISYLSRFPDDLTVLDPE
;
A
#
# COMPACT_ATOMS: atom_id res chain seq x y z
N MET A 1 -1.83 25.53 9.82
CA MET A 1 -1.55 25.02 8.48
C MET A 1 -2.72 24.14 8.08
N THR A 2 -3.28 24.33 6.90
CA THR A 2 -4.54 23.66 6.51
C THR A 2 -4.28 22.74 5.33
N ILE A 3 -4.64 21.47 5.50
CA ILE A 3 -4.64 20.50 4.38
C ILE A 3 -5.91 20.80 3.56
N ARG A 4 -5.77 20.84 2.22
CA ARG A 4 -6.88 21.08 1.30
C ARG A 4 -6.87 20.06 0.17
N LEU A 5 -8.06 19.66 -0.24
CA LEU A 5 -8.29 18.87 -1.44
C LEU A 5 -8.87 19.74 -2.54
N ILE A 6 -8.31 19.64 -3.73
CA ILE A 6 -8.78 20.34 -4.94
C ILE A 6 -9.07 19.23 -5.98
N SER A 7 -10.29 19.26 -6.51
CA SER A 7 -10.74 18.33 -7.55
C SER A 7 -11.90 18.98 -8.32
N ASP A 8 -11.94 18.81 -9.62
CA ASP A 8 -13.00 19.36 -10.48
C ASP A 8 -14.32 18.61 -10.35
N THR A 9 -14.29 17.42 -9.73
CA THR A 9 -15.48 16.58 -9.49
C THR A 9 -15.68 16.31 -8.00
N GLY A 10 -16.95 16.25 -7.59
CA GLY A 10 -17.33 15.81 -6.26
C GLY A 10 -17.30 14.28 -6.09
N PRO A 11 -17.48 13.77 -4.87
CA PRO A 11 -17.66 12.35 -4.62
C PRO A 11 -18.97 11.85 -5.21
N ALA A 12 -18.96 10.64 -5.80
CA ALA A 12 -20.16 9.95 -6.27
C ALA A 12 -20.65 8.93 -5.22
N HIS A 13 -19.76 8.45 -4.36
CA HIS A 13 -20.02 7.48 -3.30
C HIS A 13 -19.50 8.01 -1.96
N ASP A 14 -19.80 7.30 -0.87
CA ASP A 14 -19.31 7.63 0.47
C ASP A 14 -18.05 6.86 0.88
N LYS A 15 -17.50 6.07 -0.06
CA LYS A 15 -16.26 5.27 0.07
C LYS A 15 -15.34 5.55 -1.10
N ALA A 16 -14.03 5.47 -0.89
CA ALA A 16 -13.07 5.59 -1.99
C ALA A 16 -11.83 4.69 -1.83
N ILE A 17 -11.28 4.28 -2.97
CA ILE A 17 -9.92 3.76 -3.07
C ILE A 17 -9.03 4.90 -3.54
N VAL A 18 -7.93 5.17 -2.82
CA VAL A 18 -7.08 6.32 -3.05
C VAL A 18 -5.63 5.89 -3.28
N PHE A 19 -5.05 6.33 -4.38
CA PHE A 19 -3.62 6.28 -4.63
C PHE A 19 -3.03 7.67 -4.41
N ALA A 20 -1.92 7.76 -3.68
CA ALA A 20 -1.22 9.04 -3.51
C ALA A 20 0.26 8.87 -3.86
N CYS A 21 0.72 9.54 -4.92
CA CYS A 21 2.08 9.43 -5.41
C CYS A 21 2.51 10.66 -6.21
N ASP A 22 3.79 10.73 -6.54
CA ASP A 22 4.33 11.70 -7.47
C ASP A 22 4.14 11.27 -8.94
N GLY A 23 4.47 12.17 -9.88
CA GLY A 23 4.35 11.91 -11.31
C GLY A 23 5.13 10.69 -11.80
N ASN A 24 6.24 10.32 -11.13
CA ASN A 24 7.03 9.14 -11.51
C ASN A 24 6.31 7.82 -11.23
N TYR A 25 5.47 7.79 -10.21
CA TYR A 25 4.69 6.61 -9.82
C TYR A 25 3.25 6.65 -10.32
N MET A 26 2.77 7.78 -10.82
CA MET A 26 1.40 7.95 -11.32
C MET A 26 1.00 6.93 -12.40
N PRO A 27 1.85 6.58 -13.40
CA PRO A 27 1.52 5.55 -14.38
C PRO A 27 1.20 4.17 -13.78
N PHE A 28 1.83 3.83 -12.66
CA PHE A 28 1.60 2.55 -11.98
C PHE A 28 0.33 2.59 -11.14
N ALA A 29 0.03 3.74 -10.52
CA ALA A 29 -1.24 3.98 -9.83
C ALA A 29 -2.43 3.86 -10.81
N TRP A 30 -2.30 4.39 -12.04
CA TRP A 30 -3.29 4.23 -13.09
C TRP A 30 -3.50 2.78 -13.52
N LEU A 31 -2.44 1.97 -13.60
CA LEU A 31 -2.59 0.52 -13.85
C LEU A 31 -3.39 -0.14 -12.72
N ALA A 32 -3.06 0.15 -11.46
CA ALA A 32 -3.78 -0.43 -10.33
C ALA A 32 -5.26 0.02 -10.32
N ALA A 33 -5.54 1.29 -10.61
CA ALA A 33 -6.90 1.82 -10.76
C ALA A 33 -7.68 1.12 -11.90
N PHE A 34 -7.03 0.90 -13.04
CA PHE A 34 -7.58 0.16 -14.17
C PHE A 34 -7.96 -1.27 -13.80
N LEU A 35 -7.06 -1.98 -13.10
CA LEU A 35 -7.31 -3.35 -12.65
C LEU A 35 -8.47 -3.42 -11.65
N ILE A 36 -8.54 -2.50 -10.69
CA ILE A 36 -9.66 -2.42 -9.73
C ILE A 36 -10.98 -2.14 -10.45
N SER A 37 -10.99 -1.20 -11.41
CA SER A 37 -12.18 -0.90 -12.19
C SER A 37 -12.68 -2.10 -12.98
N ALA A 38 -11.76 -2.91 -13.54
CA ALA A 38 -12.11 -4.13 -14.26
C ALA A 38 -12.63 -5.25 -13.34
N LEU A 39 -12.09 -5.35 -12.11
CA LEU A 39 -12.52 -6.31 -11.08
C LEU A 39 -13.86 -5.92 -10.45
N SER A 40 -14.24 -4.65 -10.49
CA SER A 40 -15.40 -4.11 -9.79
C SER A 40 -16.29 -3.27 -10.73
N PRO A 41 -16.91 -3.87 -11.77
CA PRO A 41 -17.68 -3.12 -12.77
C PRO A 41 -18.94 -2.42 -12.20
N GLY A 42 -19.50 -2.93 -11.12
CA GLY A 42 -20.65 -2.36 -10.41
C GLY A 42 -20.29 -1.75 -9.07
N ARG A 43 -19.08 -1.18 -8.96
CA ARG A 43 -18.55 -0.65 -7.68
C ARG A 43 -19.43 0.43 -7.07
N ASP A 44 -19.44 0.47 -5.75
CA ASP A 44 -20.12 1.45 -4.89
C ASP A 44 -19.12 2.37 -4.17
N PHE A 45 -17.95 2.59 -4.80
CA PHE A 45 -16.86 3.42 -4.30
C PHE A 45 -16.21 4.22 -5.43
N ASP A 46 -15.63 5.34 -5.10
CA ASP A 46 -14.83 6.15 -6.02
C ASP A 46 -13.39 5.63 -6.10
N ILE A 47 -12.71 5.88 -7.23
CA ILE A 47 -11.27 5.68 -7.37
C ILE A 47 -10.64 7.06 -7.49
N CYS A 48 -9.75 7.43 -6.56
CA CYS A 48 -9.12 8.73 -6.51
C CYS A 48 -7.61 8.61 -6.78
N LEU A 49 -7.11 9.42 -7.70
CA LEU A 49 -5.66 9.60 -7.94
C LEU A 49 -5.25 10.92 -7.31
N ALA A 50 -4.46 10.87 -6.23
CA ALA A 50 -4.05 12.03 -5.47
C ALA A 50 -2.56 12.33 -5.66
N SER A 51 -2.21 13.60 -5.80
CA SER A 51 -0.84 14.08 -5.86
C SER A 51 -0.75 15.51 -5.34
N MET A 52 0.46 16.03 -5.19
CA MET A 52 0.66 17.46 -4.90
C MET A 52 0.39 18.34 -6.13
N ASP A 53 0.56 17.80 -7.32
CA ASP A 53 0.12 18.37 -8.58
C ASP A 53 -1.20 17.73 -9.01
N MET A 54 -2.01 18.43 -9.83
CA MET A 54 -3.25 17.85 -10.35
C MET A 54 -2.92 16.69 -11.31
N PRO A 55 -3.35 15.46 -11.01
CA PRO A 55 -3.12 14.33 -11.92
C PRO A 55 -3.94 14.52 -13.21
N GLU A 56 -3.32 14.24 -14.36
CA GLU A 56 -4.01 14.18 -15.64
C GLU A 56 -4.64 12.79 -15.84
N ILE A 57 -5.77 12.74 -16.55
CA ILE A 57 -6.38 11.47 -16.97
C ILE A 57 -5.75 11.09 -18.32
N PRO A 58 -5.00 9.97 -18.40
CA PRO A 58 -4.42 9.53 -19.66
C PRO A 58 -5.49 9.14 -20.68
N ALA A 59 -5.19 9.36 -21.95
CA ALA A 59 -6.09 9.01 -23.05
C ALA A 59 -6.52 7.52 -22.98
N GLY A 60 -7.84 7.29 -23.10
CA GLY A 60 -8.44 5.96 -23.04
C GLY A 60 -8.65 5.42 -21.62
N LEU A 61 -8.32 6.17 -20.56
CA LEU A 61 -8.61 5.81 -19.17
C LEU A 61 -9.81 6.57 -18.59
N GLU A 62 -10.44 7.47 -19.35
CA GLU A 62 -11.65 8.19 -18.95
C GLU A 62 -12.78 7.26 -18.50
N PRO A 63 -13.01 6.08 -19.14
CA PRO A 63 -14.08 5.16 -18.73
C PRO A 63 -13.89 4.56 -17.31
N ILE A 64 -12.70 4.64 -16.73
CA ILE A 64 -12.48 4.25 -15.33
C ILE A 64 -13.34 5.14 -14.40
N GLY A 65 -13.62 6.39 -14.81
CA GLY A 65 -14.32 7.34 -13.96
C GLY A 65 -13.53 7.65 -12.68
N ALA A 66 -12.20 7.68 -12.78
CA ALA A 66 -11.36 8.04 -11.66
C ALA A 66 -11.41 9.55 -11.40
N ARG A 67 -11.29 9.94 -10.14
CA ARG A 67 -11.31 11.31 -9.66
C ARG A 67 -9.88 11.82 -9.44
N PRO A 68 -9.34 12.72 -10.30
CA PRO A 68 -8.09 13.40 -10.02
C PRO A 68 -8.21 14.34 -8.83
N CYS A 69 -7.21 14.33 -7.96
CA CYS A 69 -7.21 15.10 -6.73
C CYS A 69 -5.85 15.74 -6.48
N ARG A 70 -5.79 17.06 -6.33
CA ARG A 70 -4.61 17.74 -5.82
C ARG A 70 -4.73 17.93 -4.32
N VAL A 71 -3.69 17.54 -3.58
CA VAL A 71 -3.62 17.69 -2.12
C VAL A 71 -2.60 18.77 -1.78
N GLU A 72 -3.06 19.86 -1.21
CA GLU A 72 -2.21 20.91 -0.64
C GLU A 72 -2.03 20.63 0.85
N THR A 73 -0.81 20.36 1.27
CA THR A 73 -0.51 19.99 2.67
C THR A 73 -0.28 21.22 3.56
N GLY A 74 -0.10 22.40 2.96
CA GLY A 74 0.23 23.63 3.71
C GLY A 74 1.56 23.55 4.47
N GLY A 75 2.45 22.62 4.06
CA GLY A 75 3.77 22.46 4.67
C GLY A 75 3.75 21.75 6.04
N VAL A 76 2.67 21.04 6.40
CA VAL A 76 2.58 20.33 7.70
C VAL A 76 3.66 19.28 7.89
N PHE A 77 4.21 18.73 6.80
CA PHE A 77 5.26 17.71 6.82
C PHE A 77 6.69 18.29 6.72
N ALA A 78 6.88 19.61 6.66
CA ALA A 78 8.19 20.21 6.46
C ALA A 78 9.24 19.76 7.47
N ALA A 79 8.86 19.51 8.73
CA ALA A 79 9.76 19.01 9.77
C ALA A 79 10.19 17.54 9.54
N LEU A 80 9.42 16.77 8.76
CA LEU A 80 9.67 15.37 8.44
C LEU A 80 10.46 15.19 7.15
N CYS A 81 10.38 16.16 6.23
CA CYS A 81 11.04 16.13 4.93
C CYS A 81 12.52 16.52 5.06
N ARG A 82 13.43 15.53 5.11
CA ARG A 82 14.85 15.75 5.38
C ARG A 82 15.80 15.28 4.28
N ASP A 83 15.37 14.38 3.41
CA ASP A 83 16.19 13.79 2.35
C ASP A 83 15.33 13.27 1.19
N ALA A 84 15.96 12.72 0.16
CA ALA A 84 15.28 12.19 -1.03
C ALA A 84 14.30 11.02 -0.76
N ARG A 85 14.31 10.42 0.42
CA ARG A 85 13.40 9.34 0.82
C ARG A 85 12.25 9.83 1.69
N ARG A 86 12.46 10.96 2.39
CA ARG A 86 11.46 11.60 3.27
C ARG A 86 10.91 12.82 2.57
N THR A 87 10.23 12.58 1.46
CA THR A 87 9.55 13.60 0.67
C THR A 87 8.15 13.85 1.21
N GLU A 88 7.59 15.01 0.93
CA GLU A 88 6.21 15.34 1.30
C GLU A 88 5.21 14.34 0.70
N THR A 89 5.47 13.87 -0.51
CA THR A 89 4.66 12.85 -1.20
C THR A 89 4.59 11.53 -0.40
N ALA A 90 5.69 11.12 0.24
CA ALA A 90 5.70 9.90 1.06
C ALA A 90 4.75 10.00 2.27
N TYR A 91 4.52 11.21 2.76
CA TYR A 91 3.62 11.48 3.89
C TYR A 91 2.19 11.81 3.49
N LEU A 92 1.88 11.96 2.19
CA LEU A 92 0.52 12.27 1.72
C LEU A 92 -0.52 11.29 2.24
N ARG A 93 -0.19 9.99 2.34
CA ARG A 93 -1.09 8.94 2.88
C ARG A 93 -1.67 9.29 4.26
N TYR A 94 -0.97 10.08 5.06
CA TYR A 94 -1.45 10.52 6.39
C TYR A 94 -2.34 11.76 6.33
N ALA A 95 -2.18 12.56 5.26
CA ALA A 95 -3.01 13.73 5.02
C ALA A 95 -4.37 13.37 4.42
N LEU A 96 -4.47 12.23 3.71
CA LEU A 96 -5.67 11.86 2.96
C LEU A 96 -6.95 11.83 3.81
N PRO A 97 -7.00 11.22 5.02
CA PRO A 97 -8.22 11.20 5.80
C PRO A 97 -8.71 12.62 6.11
N ARG A 98 -7.82 13.53 6.45
CA ARG A 98 -8.14 14.96 6.69
C ARG A 98 -8.48 15.71 5.40
N ALA A 99 -7.77 15.43 4.29
CA ALA A 99 -8.04 16.06 3.00
C ALA A 99 -9.44 15.68 2.47
N PHE A 100 -9.87 14.45 2.68
CA PHE A 100 -11.17 13.92 2.25
C PHE A 100 -12.24 13.98 3.34
N ALA A 101 -11.98 14.63 4.47
CA ALA A 101 -12.93 14.75 5.57
C ALA A 101 -14.29 15.27 5.10
N GLY A 102 -15.37 14.61 5.53
CA GLY A 102 -16.74 14.95 5.14
C GLY A 102 -17.14 14.52 3.72
N GLN A 103 -16.22 13.94 2.93
CA GLN A 103 -16.52 13.42 1.60
C GLN A 103 -16.67 11.90 1.61
N TYR A 104 -15.80 11.18 2.32
CA TYR A 104 -15.80 9.73 2.41
C TYR A 104 -15.76 9.27 3.86
N ARG A 105 -16.60 8.30 4.21
CA ARG A 105 -16.56 7.63 5.52
C ARG A 105 -15.43 6.58 5.60
N ARG A 106 -15.06 5.99 4.45
CA ARG A 106 -14.03 4.97 4.32
C ARG A 106 -13.08 5.29 3.18
N LEU A 107 -11.79 5.16 3.45
CA LEU A 107 -10.74 5.22 2.44
C LEU A 107 -9.93 3.93 2.46
N LEU A 108 -9.72 3.33 1.30
CA LEU A 108 -8.68 2.32 1.10
C LEU A 108 -7.50 2.96 0.39
N TYR A 109 -6.45 3.27 1.12
CA TYR A 109 -5.20 3.72 0.52
C TYR A 109 -4.40 2.55 -0.04
N LEU A 110 -3.88 2.69 -1.24
CA LEU A 110 -2.99 1.73 -1.89
C LEU A 110 -1.73 2.42 -2.40
N ASP A 111 -0.56 1.82 -2.14
CA ASP A 111 0.69 2.23 -2.79
C ASP A 111 0.62 1.96 -4.30
N ALA A 112 1.22 2.83 -5.10
CA ALA A 112 1.24 2.71 -6.56
C ALA A 112 1.98 1.48 -7.09
N ASP A 113 2.77 0.80 -6.26
CA ASP A 113 3.46 -0.45 -6.58
C ASP A 113 2.70 -1.71 -6.14
N THR A 114 1.39 -1.58 -5.97
CA THR A 114 0.46 -2.69 -5.77
C THR A 114 -0.10 -3.19 -7.10
N PHE A 115 -0.48 -4.45 -7.14
CA PHE A 115 -1.07 -5.11 -8.31
C PHE A 115 -2.35 -5.84 -7.86
N PRO A 116 -3.51 -5.20 -7.96
CA PRO A 116 -4.81 -5.82 -7.71
C PRO A 116 -5.06 -6.92 -8.75
N GLN A 117 -5.43 -8.12 -8.30
CA GLN A 117 -5.69 -9.26 -9.20
C GLN A 117 -6.95 -10.05 -8.85
N ALA A 118 -7.54 -9.81 -7.69
CA ALA A 118 -8.78 -10.44 -7.23
C ALA A 118 -9.39 -9.66 -6.05
N GLY A 119 -10.47 -10.15 -5.48
CA GLY A 119 -11.10 -9.69 -4.26
C GLY A 119 -12.32 -8.78 -4.47
N ASP A 120 -13.17 -8.75 -3.47
CA ASP A 120 -14.32 -7.84 -3.40
C ASP A 120 -13.93 -6.58 -2.64
N PHE A 121 -13.58 -5.51 -3.37
CA PHE A 121 -13.19 -4.23 -2.79
C PHE A 121 -14.34 -3.51 -2.09
N SER A 122 -15.59 -3.71 -2.52
CA SER A 122 -16.76 -3.15 -1.84
C SER A 122 -16.92 -3.77 -0.45
N ALA A 123 -16.83 -5.10 -0.35
CA ALA A 123 -16.86 -5.81 0.92
C ALA A 123 -15.68 -5.43 1.84
N LEU A 124 -14.46 -5.27 1.28
CA LEU A 124 -13.30 -4.80 2.05
C LEU A 124 -13.53 -3.41 2.65
N LEU A 125 -14.07 -2.47 1.87
CA LEU A 125 -14.36 -1.12 2.33
C LEU A 125 -15.42 -1.07 3.44
N ASP A 126 -16.28 -2.06 3.54
CA ASP A 126 -17.35 -2.17 4.54
C ASP A 126 -16.97 -2.97 5.80
N ILE A 127 -15.74 -3.51 5.86
CA ILE A 127 -15.27 -4.25 7.04
C ILE A 127 -15.36 -3.38 8.31
N ASP A 128 -15.84 -3.99 9.40
CA ASP A 128 -15.78 -3.40 10.73
C ASP A 128 -14.34 -3.42 11.26
N LEU A 129 -13.78 -2.24 11.51
CA LEU A 129 -12.43 -2.07 12.09
C LEU A 129 -12.42 -2.16 13.63
N ARG A 130 -13.51 -2.58 14.27
CA ARG A 130 -13.61 -2.77 15.72
C ARG A 130 -13.25 -1.54 16.55
N GLY A 131 -13.56 -0.36 16.02
CA GLY A 131 -13.25 0.92 16.68
C GLY A 131 -11.83 1.45 16.43
N HIS A 132 -10.97 0.72 15.71
CA HIS A 132 -9.68 1.24 15.29
C HIS A 132 -9.81 2.26 14.17
N ALA A 133 -8.93 3.26 14.18
CA ALA A 133 -8.89 4.30 13.14
C ALA A 133 -8.47 3.76 11.77
N LEU A 134 -7.69 2.67 11.74
CA LEU A 134 -7.27 2.02 10.51
C LEU A 134 -7.11 0.51 10.66
N GLY A 135 -7.29 -0.18 9.53
CA GLY A 135 -6.92 -1.57 9.33
C GLY A 135 -5.75 -1.68 8.36
N ALA A 136 -4.85 -2.61 8.61
CA ALA A 136 -3.67 -2.85 7.79
C ALA A 136 -3.24 -4.32 7.83
N VAL A 137 -2.35 -4.70 6.94
CA VAL A 137 -1.74 -6.03 6.95
C VAL A 137 -0.40 -5.97 7.67
N ARG A 138 -0.16 -6.90 8.58
CA ARG A 138 1.12 -7.05 9.28
C ARG A 138 2.29 -7.07 8.29
N ASP A 139 3.40 -6.45 8.65
CA ASP A 139 4.62 -6.48 7.84
C ASP A 139 5.17 -7.92 7.75
N ASN A 140 5.60 -8.35 6.57
CA ASN A 140 6.03 -9.73 6.32
C ASN A 140 7.21 -10.17 7.19
N SER A 141 7.95 -9.25 7.75
CA SER A 141 9.03 -9.55 8.68
C SER A 141 8.51 -10.19 9.97
N GLN A 142 7.25 -9.91 10.35
CA GLN A 142 6.58 -10.50 11.50
C GLN A 142 5.68 -11.69 11.15
N TRP A 143 5.37 -11.98 9.89
CA TRP A 143 4.59 -13.18 9.53
C TRP A 143 5.27 -14.47 10.00
N ARG A 144 6.59 -14.54 9.87
CA ARG A 144 7.40 -15.71 10.27
C ARG A 144 8.04 -15.58 11.64
N THR A 145 8.16 -14.36 12.14
CA THR A 145 8.79 -14.05 13.41
C THR A 145 7.97 -12.98 14.14
N PRO A 146 6.79 -13.35 14.69
CA PRO A 146 5.88 -12.40 15.33
C PRO A 146 6.56 -11.53 16.40
N GLY A 147 7.55 -12.09 17.07
CA GLY A 147 8.36 -11.39 18.09
C GLY A 147 9.42 -10.43 17.55
N ARG A 148 9.56 -10.25 16.24
CA ARG A 148 10.59 -9.38 15.67
C ARG A 148 10.31 -7.92 16.03
N LEU A 149 11.28 -7.29 16.67
CA LEU A 149 11.24 -5.86 16.98
C LEU A 149 11.83 -5.07 15.79
N PRO A 150 11.07 -4.13 15.17
CA PRO A 150 11.56 -3.25 14.12
C PRO A 150 12.76 -2.41 14.59
N ARG A 151 13.60 -2.00 13.64
CA ARG A 151 14.80 -1.20 13.96
C ARG A 151 14.45 0.17 14.55
N SER A 152 13.41 0.80 14.04
CA SER A 152 12.88 2.08 14.56
C SER A 152 12.42 1.95 15.99
N SER A 153 11.63 0.92 16.33
CA SER A 153 11.19 0.67 17.69
C SER A 153 12.37 0.49 18.66
N LYS A 154 13.44 -0.21 18.23
CA LYS A 154 14.68 -0.34 19.02
C LYS A 154 15.35 1.01 19.25
N ARG A 155 15.46 1.86 18.21
CA ARG A 155 16.09 3.18 18.32
C ARG A 155 15.31 4.14 19.21
N LEU A 156 13.98 4.04 19.17
CA LEU A 156 13.07 4.84 19.99
C LEU A 156 12.88 4.29 21.40
N GLY A 157 13.51 3.16 21.75
CA GLY A 157 13.30 2.52 23.07
C GLY A 157 11.87 2.02 23.30
N LEU A 158 11.10 1.80 22.21
CA LEU A 158 9.71 1.37 22.30
C LEU A 158 9.63 -0.13 22.62
N PRO A 159 8.67 -0.56 23.43
CA PRO A 159 8.40 -1.96 23.68
C PRO A 159 7.96 -2.65 22.38
N ARG A 160 8.00 -3.98 22.39
CA ARG A 160 7.49 -4.78 21.29
C ARG A 160 6.02 -4.47 21.05
N ALA A 161 5.68 -4.29 19.79
CA ALA A 161 4.31 -4.17 19.31
C ALA A 161 4.17 -4.82 17.92
N PRO A 162 2.98 -5.22 17.54
CA PRO A 162 2.65 -5.56 16.15
C PRO A 162 2.99 -4.39 15.23
N TYR A 163 3.49 -4.73 14.02
CA TYR A 163 4.00 -3.76 13.06
C TYR A 163 3.42 -4.07 11.68
N PHE A 164 2.75 -3.11 11.07
CA PHE A 164 2.10 -3.27 9.78
C PHE A 164 2.90 -2.65 8.63
N ASN A 165 2.62 -3.13 7.42
CA ASN A 165 3.07 -2.50 6.18
C ASN A 165 2.09 -1.40 5.76
N SER A 166 2.59 -0.18 5.55
CA SER A 166 1.77 1.01 5.28
C SER A 166 1.33 1.19 3.82
N GLY A 167 1.59 0.22 2.96
CA GLY A 167 1.22 0.31 1.53
C GLY A 167 -0.22 -0.07 1.20
N VAL A 168 -0.96 -0.63 2.16
CA VAL A 168 -2.41 -0.84 2.09
C VAL A 168 -3.00 -0.49 3.45
N LEU A 169 -3.86 0.54 3.48
CA LEU A 169 -4.48 1.05 4.70
C LEU A 169 -5.97 1.23 4.46
N LEU A 170 -6.79 0.51 5.19
CA LEU A 170 -8.23 0.76 5.26
C LEU A 170 -8.49 1.73 6.41
N ILE A 171 -9.07 2.87 6.13
CA ILE A 171 -9.17 3.98 7.09
C ILE A 171 -10.62 4.34 7.34
N ASP A 172 -11.02 4.39 8.59
CA ASP A 172 -12.22 5.08 9.04
C ASP A 172 -11.89 6.54 9.25
N THR A 173 -12.41 7.42 8.39
CA THR A 173 -12.04 8.83 8.41
C THR A 173 -12.48 9.56 9.66
N ALA A 174 -13.64 9.18 10.23
CA ALA A 174 -14.16 9.78 11.45
C ALA A 174 -13.30 9.36 12.66
N ALA A 175 -13.04 8.07 12.82
CA ALA A 175 -12.19 7.56 13.90
C ALA A 175 -10.74 8.08 13.78
N TYR A 176 -10.20 8.23 12.55
CA TYR A 176 -8.88 8.77 12.31
C TYR A 176 -8.72 10.20 12.82
N GLU A 177 -9.72 11.08 12.56
CA GLU A 177 -9.73 12.46 13.05
C GLU A 177 -10.02 12.52 14.55
N GLU A 178 -10.97 11.73 15.08
CA GLU A 178 -11.28 11.67 16.50
C GLU A 178 -10.07 11.25 17.35
N GLN A 179 -9.34 10.23 16.88
CA GLN A 179 -8.12 9.73 17.54
C GLN A 179 -6.88 10.58 17.22
N LYS A 180 -7.02 11.64 16.42
CA LYS A 180 -5.97 12.61 16.07
C LYS A 180 -4.70 11.92 15.54
N VAL A 181 -4.87 10.90 14.67
CA VAL A 181 -3.76 10.07 14.21
C VAL A 181 -2.70 10.90 13.50
N LEU A 182 -3.09 11.82 12.59
CA LEU A 182 -2.14 12.70 11.92
C LEU A 182 -1.38 13.60 12.92
N ASP A 183 -2.10 14.22 13.85
CA ASP A 183 -1.48 15.16 14.80
C ASP A 183 -0.46 14.42 15.70
N ARG A 184 -0.80 13.22 16.17
CA ARG A 184 0.11 12.33 16.92
C ARG A 184 1.34 11.93 16.11
N CYS A 185 1.19 11.67 14.79
CA CYS A 185 2.32 11.42 13.89
C CYS A 185 3.24 12.66 13.78
N LEU A 186 2.67 13.84 13.62
CA LEU A 186 3.42 15.08 13.52
C LEU A 186 4.16 15.42 14.82
N GLU A 187 3.52 15.24 15.98
CA GLU A 187 4.12 15.43 17.30
C GLU A 187 5.30 14.47 17.54
N LEU A 188 5.12 13.18 17.23
CA LEU A 188 6.19 12.20 17.34
C LEU A 188 7.35 12.53 16.41
N GLY A 189 7.02 12.92 15.17
CA GLY A 189 8.02 13.30 14.16
C GLY A 189 8.80 14.56 14.53
N ALA A 190 8.17 15.52 15.20
CA ALA A 190 8.82 16.73 15.69
C ALA A 190 9.68 16.50 16.96
N SER A 191 9.33 15.51 17.77
CA SER A 191 9.98 15.22 19.04
C SER A 191 11.26 14.38 18.96
N HIS A 192 11.53 13.77 17.79
CA HIS A 192 12.68 12.89 17.59
C HIS A 192 13.44 13.20 16.31
N PRO A 193 14.75 12.99 16.26
CA PRO A 193 15.51 13.06 15.01
C PRO A 193 15.00 12.05 13.98
N PRO A 194 14.91 12.42 12.69
CA PRO A 194 14.41 11.53 11.65
C PRO A 194 15.13 10.18 11.54
N GLU A 195 16.43 10.14 11.88
CA GLU A 195 17.24 8.92 11.88
C GLU A 195 16.78 7.92 12.95
N GLN A 196 16.18 8.40 14.05
CA GLN A 196 15.62 7.53 15.09
C GLN A 196 14.26 6.98 14.69
N ILE A 197 13.41 7.80 14.08
CA ILE A 197 12.08 7.40 13.65
C ILE A 197 12.17 6.41 12.48
N GLY A 198 13.00 6.69 11.47
CA GLY A 198 13.06 5.92 10.24
C GLY A 198 12.29 6.59 9.09
N LEU A 199 11.51 5.82 8.34
CA LEU A 199 10.69 6.33 7.24
C LEU A 199 9.21 6.47 7.70
N ASP A 200 8.35 6.84 6.76
CA ASP A 200 6.91 6.98 6.96
C ASP A 200 6.28 5.75 7.66
N GLN A 201 6.46 4.54 7.13
CA GLN A 201 5.93 3.32 7.77
C GLN A 201 6.35 3.19 9.25
N ASP A 202 7.58 3.54 9.57
CA ASP A 202 8.08 3.49 10.95
C ASP A 202 7.37 4.53 11.84
N LEU A 203 7.10 5.72 11.32
CA LEU A 203 6.44 6.80 12.05
C LEU A 203 5.03 6.41 12.49
N ILE A 204 4.17 5.95 11.57
CA ILE A 204 2.80 5.60 11.91
C ILE A 204 2.73 4.38 12.83
N ASN A 205 3.59 3.38 12.64
CA ASN A 205 3.67 2.24 13.53
C ASN A 205 4.13 2.62 14.94
N ALA A 206 5.07 3.56 15.07
CA ALA A 206 5.50 4.09 16.35
C ALA A 206 4.40 4.92 17.03
N THR A 207 3.56 5.60 16.26
CA THR A 207 2.43 6.39 16.74
C THR A 207 1.29 5.51 17.26
N LEU A 208 0.91 4.48 16.51
CA LEU A 208 -0.24 3.62 16.85
C LEU A 208 0.13 2.49 17.82
N ARG A 209 1.32 1.92 17.73
CA ARG A 209 1.86 0.93 18.68
C ARG A 209 0.94 -0.27 18.92
N GLY A 210 0.39 -0.83 17.83
CA GLY A 210 -0.53 -1.97 17.89
C GLY A 210 -2.01 -1.59 17.96
N ASP A 211 -2.34 -0.31 18.04
CA ASP A 211 -3.72 0.17 17.97
C ASP A 211 -4.18 0.30 16.50
N TRP A 212 -4.46 -0.82 15.86
CA TRP A 212 -4.93 -0.95 14.49
C TRP A 212 -5.57 -2.32 14.27
N ALA A 213 -6.47 -2.44 13.32
CA ALA A 213 -7.13 -3.70 12.97
C ALA A 213 -6.25 -4.53 12.01
N GLU A 214 -5.97 -5.80 12.34
CA GLU A 214 -5.17 -6.67 11.48
C GLU A 214 -6.04 -7.30 10.39
N LEU A 215 -5.81 -6.90 9.13
CA LEU A 215 -6.47 -7.43 7.95
C LEU A 215 -5.78 -8.69 7.43
N SER A 216 -6.53 -9.51 6.71
CA SER A 216 -5.99 -10.69 6.03
C SER A 216 -4.83 -10.32 5.10
N PRO A 217 -3.72 -11.08 5.13
CA PRO A 217 -2.54 -10.82 4.29
C PRO A 217 -2.83 -10.90 2.79
N LEU A 218 -3.98 -11.43 2.37
CA LEU A 218 -4.39 -11.47 0.96
C LEU A 218 -4.61 -10.06 0.38
N TRP A 219 -4.92 -9.06 1.21
CA TRP A 219 -5.11 -7.67 0.79
C TRP A 219 -3.82 -6.86 0.66
N ASN A 220 -2.69 -7.38 1.17
CA ASN A 220 -1.37 -6.79 1.00
C ASN A 220 -0.32 -7.90 0.96
N TRP A 221 -0.34 -8.70 -0.11
CA TRP A 221 0.60 -9.80 -0.29
C TRP A 221 1.98 -9.27 -0.63
N GLN A 222 2.79 -9.02 0.38
CA GLN A 222 4.12 -8.44 0.26
C GLN A 222 5.06 -9.40 -0.44
N TYR A 223 5.39 -9.12 -1.70
CA TYR A 223 6.06 -10.02 -2.62
C TYR A 223 7.56 -10.11 -2.35
N THR A 224 7.96 -11.05 -1.51
CA THR A 224 9.35 -11.30 -1.10
C THR A 224 9.78 -12.73 -1.45
N TRP A 225 11.04 -13.04 -1.24
CA TRP A 225 11.53 -14.40 -1.41
C TRP A 225 10.75 -15.44 -0.57
N ALA A 226 10.19 -15.05 0.56
CA ALA A 226 9.48 -15.95 1.46
C ALA A 226 8.01 -16.17 1.09
N THR A 227 7.44 -15.34 0.21
CA THR A 227 6.01 -15.33 -0.12
C THR A 227 5.72 -15.76 -1.56
N ARG A 228 6.72 -15.71 -2.45
CA ARG A 228 6.57 -15.93 -3.89
C ARG A 228 5.90 -17.25 -4.28
N LEU A 229 6.33 -18.36 -3.68
CA LEU A 229 5.79 -19.68 -4.03
C LEU A 229 4.39 -19.91 -3.47
N LEU A 230 3.99 -19.19 -2.43
CA LEU A 230 2.67 -19.33 -1.82
C LEU A 230 1.63 -18.45 -2.50
N GLU A 231 2.02 -17.38 -3.17
CA GLU A 231 1.12 -16.37 -3.76
C GLU A 231 0.04 -17.00 -4.65
N GLY A 232 0.44 -17.87 -5.57
CA GLY A 232 -0.51 -18.55 -6.46
C GLY A 232 -1.37 -19.62 -5.78
N MET A 233 -1.02 -20.07 -4.57
CA MET A 233 -1.78 -21.07 -3.82
C MET A 233 -2.80 -20.45 -2.88
N VAL A 234 -2.53 -19.25 -2.37
CA VAL A 234 -3.40 -18.57 -1.40
C VAL A 234 -4.43 -17.65 -2.05
N GLY A 235 -4.28 -17.34 -3.36
CA GLY A 235 -5.21 -16.46 -4.07
C GLY A 235 -5.14 -15.03 -3.55
N ALA A 236 -3.94 -14.44 -3.50
CA ALA A 236 -3.75 -13.06 -3.03
C ALA A 236 -4.59 -12.06 -3.85
N ASN A 237 -5.33 -11.19 -3.18
CA ASN A 237 -6.16 -10.17 -3.82
C ASN A 237 -5.32 -9.00 -4.36
N VAL A 238 -4.38 -8.53 -3.55
CA VAL A 238 -3.47 -7.43 -3.90
C VAL A 238 -2.03 -7.86 -3.67
N VAL A 239 -1.25 -7.97 -4.74
CA VAL A 239 0.20 -8.21 -4.67
C VAL A 239 0.91 -6.87 -4.53
N HIS A 240 1.80 -6.74 -3.56
CA HIS A 240 2.56 -5.54 -3.31
C HIS A 240 4.06 -5.81 -3.52
N PHE A 241 4.65 -5.13 -4.50
CA PHE A 241 6.08 -5.26 -4.83
C PHE A 241 6.94 -4.41 -3.91
N ILE A 242 7.02 -4.78 -2.64
CA ILE A 242 7.82 -4.04 -1.66
C ILE A 242 9.33 -4.05 -2.00
N GLY A 243 10.04 -3.01 -1.56
CA GLY A 243 11.48 -2.88 -1.79
C GLY A 243 11.84 -2.40 -3.20
N HIS A 244 13.10 -2.61 -3.62
CA HIS A 244 13.67 -2.02 -4.85
C HIS A 244 13.39 -2.82 -6.12
N LYS A 245 13.02 -4.10 -6.01
CA LYS A 245 12.75 -4.96 -7.17
C LYS A 245 11.31 -4.77 -7.66
N LYS A 246 11.16 -4.04 -8.74
CA LYS A 246 9.87 -3.73 -9.35
C LYS A 246 9.74 -4.40 -10.71
N PRO A 247 8.53 -4.86 -11.11
CA PRO A 247 8.31 -5.51 -12.41
C PRO A 247 8.72 -4.65 -13.60
N TRP A 248 8.59 -3.34 -13.50
CA TRP A 248 8.94 -2.38 -14.57
C TRP A 248 10.42 -1.97 -14.60
N LYS A 249 11.18 -2.25 -13.55
CA LYS A 249 12.61 -1.87 -13.46
C LYS A 249 13.54 -3.07 -13.54
N HIS A 250 13.14 -4.22 -13.00
CA HIS A 250 14.03 -5.35 -12.75
C HIS A 250 13.76 -6.50 -13.74
N ASP A 251 14.74 -6.83 -14.57
CA ASP A 251 14.69 -7.86 -15.61
C ASP A 251 15.47 -9.14 -15.26
N GLY A 252 15.97 -9.25 -14.05
CA GLY A 252 16.81 -10.36 -13.59
C GLY A 252 16.12 -11.71 -13.40
N GLY A 253 14.90 -11.91 -13.93
CA GLY A 253 14.19 -13.18 -13.91
C GLY A 253 13.70 -13.64 -12.53
N GLU A 254 13.72 -12.76 -11.54
CA GLU A 254 13.26 -13.09 -10.17
C GLU A 254 11.76 -12.86 -9.95
N LEU A 255 11.11 -12.11 -10.83
CA LEU A 255 9.66 -11.85 -10.80
C LEU A 255 8.98 -12.63 -11.92
N PRO A 256 7.76 -13.14 -11.70
CA PRO A 256 6.99 -13.81 -12.76
C PRO A 256 6.77 -12.88 -13.96
N PRO A 257 7.02 -13.35 -15.20
CA PRO A 257 6.90 -12.55 -16.41
C PRO A 257 5.52 -11.90 -16.59
N ARG A 258 4.46 -12.52 -16.06
CA ARG A 258 3.08 -12.01 -16.15
C ARG A 258 2.94 -10.56 -15.66
N PHE A 259 3.59 -10.22 -14.56
CA PHE A 259 3.54 -8.86 -14.01
C PHE A 259 4.24 -7.87 -14.95
N ARG A 260 5.44 -8.22 -15.41
CA ARG A 260 6.19 -7.35 -16.34
C ARG A 260 5.43 -7.14 -17.65
N ARG A 261 4.79 -8.18 -18.19
CA ARG A 261 3.95 -8.09 -19.38
C ARG A 261 2.76 -7.16 -19.20
N ALA A 262 2.07 -7.26 -18.05
CA ALA A 262 0.94 -6.38 -17.73
C ALA A 262 1.38 -4.91 -17.67
N TYR A 263 2.44 -4.59 -16.93
CA TYR A 263 2.98 -3.23 -16.88
C TYR A 263 3.42 -2.74 -18.27
N ARG A 264 4.15 -3.57 -19.03
CA ARG A 264 4.62 -3.21 -20.37
C ARG A 264 3.45 -2.90 -21.33
N ALA A 265 2.45 -3.77 -21.39
CA ALA A 265 1.29 -3.60 -22.25
C ALA A 265 0.51 -2.33 -21.91
N PHE A 266 0.23 -2.13 -20.63
CA PHE A 266 -0.51 -0.97 -20.16
C PHE A 266 0.22 0.34 -20.43
N LEU A 267 1.52 0.41 -20.08
CA LEU A 267 2.31 1.62 -20.26
C LEU A 267 2.51 1.96 -21.74
N ALA A 268 2.75 0.96 -22.59
CA ALA A 268 2.86 1.19 -24.04
C ALA A 268 1.58 1.76 -24.66
N THR A 269 0.42 1.44 -24.07
CA THR A 269 -0.88 1.91 -24.59
C THR A 269 -1.25 3.30 -24.08
N HIS A 270 -1.06 3.56 -22.78
CA HIS A 270 -1.60 4.74 -22.13
C HIS A 270 -0.54 5.79 -21.74
N PHE A 271 0.75 5.42 -21.78
CA PHE A 271 1.88 6.29 -21.44
C PHE A 271 3.01 6.13 -22.46
N PRO A 272 2.79 6.51 -23.73
CA PRO A 272 3.77 6.26 -24.81
C PRO A 272 5.13 6.92 -24.57
N ASP A 273 5.16 8.02 -23.81
CA ASP A 273 6.40 8.73 -23.46
C ASP A 273 7.15 8.08 -22.27
N PHE A 274 6.54 7.09 -21.60
CA PHE A 274 7.21 6.37 -20.52
C PHE A 274 8.32 5.48 -21.10
N PRO A 275 9.51 5.42 -20.45
CA PRO A 275 10.60 4.59 -20.92
C PRO A 275 10.16 3.13 -21.15
N ALA A 276 10.44 2.60 -22.33
CA ALA A 276 10.00 1.26 -22.70
C ALA A 276 10.51 0.20 -21.73
N ILE A 277 9.62 -0.61 -21.21
CA ILE A 277 9.98 -1.79 -20.42
C ILE A 277 10.54 -2.84 -21.36
N GLY A 278 11.80 -3.21 -21.19
CA GLY A 278 12.50 -4.21 -22.02
C GLY A 278 11.83 -5.60 -22.00
N SER A 279 12.50 -6.57 -22.58
CA SER A 279 12.03 -7.97 -22.67
C SER A 279 11.61 -8.55 -21.32
N ASP A 280 10.95 -9.71 -21.33
CA ASP A 280 10.49 -10.40 -20.11
C ASP A 280 11.62 -10.84 -19.16
N GLY A 281 12.88 -10.71 -19.62
CA GLY A 281 14.06 -11.21 -18.93
C GLY A 281 14.13 -12.74 -18.95
N THR A 282 15.10 -13.28 -18.25
CA THR A 282 15.23 -14.73 -18.10
C THR A 282 14.14 -15.25 -17.16
N PRO A 283 13.28 -16.16 -17.61
CA PRO A 283 12.23 -16.67 -16.74
C PRO A 283 12.82 -17.46 -15.57
N PRO A 284 12.17 -17.47 -14.38
CA PRO A 284 12.70 -18.13 -13.18
C PRO A 284 13.07 -19.61 -13.40
N HIS A 285 12.32 -20.34 -14.24
CA HIS A 285 12.59 -21.75 -14.53
C HIS A 285 13.85 -21.97 -15.38
N ALA A 286 14.34 -20.97 -16.07
CA ALA A 286 15.62 -21.03 -16.80
C ALA A 286 16.84 -20.81 -15.88
N ASN A 287 16.63 -20.60 -14.60
CA ASN A 287 17.68 -20.49 -13.58
C ASN A 287 17.47 -21.53 -12.45
N PRO A 288 17.85 -22.80 -12.65
CA PRO A 288 17.64 -23.86 -11.68
C PRO A 288 18.26 -23.56 -10.31
N GLY A 289 19.43 -22.94 -10.28
CA GLY A 289 20.10 -22.57 -9.03
C GLY A 289 19.30 -21.56 -8.20
N PHE A 290 18.67 -20.59 -8.87
CA PHE A 290 17.78 -19.64 -8.22
C PHE A 290 16.54 -20.33 -7.65
N LEU A 291 15.90 -21.21 -8.42
CA LEU A 291 14.70 -21.95 -7.98
C LEU A 291 15.03 -22.86 -6.79
N TYR A 292 16.16 -23.59 -6.85
CA TYR A 292 16.58 -24.47 -5.76
C TYR A 292 16.84 -23.68 -4.47
N LYS A 293 17.54 -22.55 -4.58
CA LYS A 293 17.76 -21.64 -3.44
C LYS A 293 16.45 -21.10 -2.88
N LEU A 294 15.51 -20.73 -3.75
CA LEU A 294 14.19 -20.23 -3.35
C LEU A 294 13.40 -21.31 -2.63
N TYR A 295 13.37 -22.54 -3.18
CA TYR A 295 12.71 -23.68 -2.58
C TYR A 295 13.23 -23.98 -1.18
N LEU A 296 14.56 -24.06 -0.99
CA LEU A 296 15.16 -24.30 0.33
C LEU A 296 14.76 -23.20 1.35
N LYS A 297 14.77 -21.96 0.92
CA LYS A 297 14.33 -20.84 1.79
C LYS A 297 12.85 -20.96 2.15
N HIS A 298 12.01 -21.34 1.19
CA HIS A 298 10.59 -21.58 1.44
C HIS A 298 10.36 -22.74 2.41
N LEU A 299 11.08 -23.84 2.27
CA LEU A 299 10.97 -25.00 3.16
C LEU A 299 11.12 -24.57 4.63
N LEU A 300 12.09 -23.71 4.92
CA LEU A 300 12.32 -23.17 6.27
C LEU A 300 11.25 -22.18 6.75
N SER A 301 10.58 -21.50 5.83
CA SER A 301 9.58 -20.47 6.16
C SER A 301 8.13 -20.95 6.09
N THR A 302 7.87 -22.11 5.48
CA THR A 302 6.50 -22.57 5.20
C THR A 302 5.68 -22.79 6.46
N ARG A 303 6.23 -23.47 7.47
CA ARG A 303 5.50 -23.74 8.72
C ARG A 303 5.06 -22.46 9.45
N PRO A 304 5.96 -21.48 9.72
CA PRO A 304 5.55 -20.21 10.30
C PRO A 304 4.55 -19.43 9.43
N MET A 305 4.71 -19.49 8.10
CA MET A 305 3.77 -18.83 7.18
C MET A 305 2.38 -19.45 7.25
N ILE A 306 2.27 -20.77 7.23
CA ILE A 306 0.97 -21.48 7.37
C ILE A 306 0.33 -21.11 8.71
N SER A 307 1.11 -21.13 9.80
CA SER A 307 0.61 -20.76 11.13
C SER A 307 0.07 -19.32 11.18
N TYR A 308 0.72 -18.39 10.46
CA TYR A 308 0.23 -17.04 10.37
C TYR A 308 -1.05 -16.93 9.51
N LEU A 309 -1.05 -17.55 8.33
CA LEU A 309 -2.17 -17.51 7.38
C LEU A 309 -3.43 -18.17 7.95
N SER A 310 -3.29 -19.27 8.71
CA SER A 310 -4.42 -19.99 9.31
C SER A 310 -5.18 -19.20 10.38
N ARG A 311 -4.69 -18.03 10.79
CA ARG A 311 -5.43 -17.10 11.65
C ARG A 311 -6.62 -16.43 10.93
N PHE A 312 -6.59 -16.45 9.59
CA PHE A 312 -7.57 -15.79 8.74
C PHE A 312 -8.38 -16.84 7.96
N PRO A 313 -9.58 -17.23 8.42
CA PRO A 313 -10.45 -18.20 7.74
C PRO A 313 -10.85 -17.76 6.34
N ASP A 314 -10.97 -16.43 6.12
CA ASP A 314 -11.28 -15.79 4.85
C ASP A 314 -10.50 -14.48 4.70
N ASP A 315 -10.66 -13.83 3.54
CA ASP A 315 -9.97 -12.58 3.23
C ASP A 315 -10.61 -11.34 3.88
N LEU A 316 -11.83 -11.42 4.39
CA LEU A 316 -12.51 -10.35 5.12
C LEU A 316 -12.37 -10.46 6.65
N THR A 317 -11.66 -11.47 7.13
CA THR A 317 -11.39 -11.64 8.57
C THR A 317 -10.55 -10.48 9.10
N VAL A 318 -11.02 -9.91 10.22
CA VAL A 318 -10.33 -8.85 10.98
C VAL A 318 -9.97 -9.37 12.37
N LEU A 319 -8.73 -9.14 12.76
CA LEU A 319 -8.20 -9.55 14.07
C LEU A 319 -7.66 -8.33 14.82
N ASP A 320 -7.64 -8.45 16.16
CA ASP A 320 -6.81 -7.55 16.96
C ASP A 320 -5.35 -8.03 16.85
N PRO A 321 -4.39 -7.14 16.61
CA PRO A 321 -3.01 -7.57 16.44
C PRO A 321 -2.39 -7.96 17.78
N GLU A 322 -1.75 -9.13 17.83
CA GLU A 322 -1.05 -9.71 19.00
C GLU A 322 0.45 -9.57 18.92
#